data_f6bf5532e16b25e85b4fa6545171bab6
#
_entry.id   f6bf5532e16b25e85b4fa6545171bab6
#
_cell.length_a   1.000
_cell.length_b   1.000
_cell.length_c   1.000
_cell.angle_alpha   90.00
_cell.angle_beta   90.00
_cell.angle_gamma   90.00
#
_symmetry.space_group_name_H-M   'P 1'
#
loop_
_entity.id
_entity.type
_entity.pdbx_description
1 polymer ?
#
loop_
_entity_poly.entity_id
_entity_poly.type
_entity_poly.pdbx_seq_one_letter_code
_entity_poly.pdbx_strand_id
1 'polypeptide(L)'
;EQIKDKELLDHISSLPDDKREVFLIADGEVRVSAVSATRMINEMSANHHTGLLETYMLGQGYIAGALLSSEVKGNDRIRLEIECGGPVKGMSIEAWACGAVRGYLLQNPIVLDHELKSLDTNEIYGPGFLTVTKILEGAKTPFSGQIMMEYGHLAQDLTLYYKQSQETPSLFALSVHFDKLGRVWGAGGLFMQALPGCGDDVLTSLQNKASSISEIGTFISEGGTLKDYMEKEFSSFGVMRLDSSPIGFSCPCSKKGFEGYLKNLPEGEKKEIL
;
A
#
# COMPACT_ATOMS: atom_id res chain seq x y z
N GLU A 1 -10.85 -1.43 -17.78
CA GLU A 1 -10.98 -0.50 -18.93
C GLU A 1 -9.61 -0.31 -19.56
N GLN A 2 -9.50 -0.18 -20.89
CA GLN A 2 -8.21 0.09 -21.53
C GLN A 2 -7.87 1.58 -21.34
N ILE A 3 -6.68 1.88 -20.86
CA ILE A 3 -6.14 3.23 -20.76
C ILE A 3 -6.10 3.81 -22.18
N LYS A 4 -6.77 4.95 -22.42
CA LYS A 4 -6.90 5.58 -23.73
C LYS A 4 -5.80 6.60 -24.04
N ASP A 5 -5.15 7.12 -23.00
CA ASP A 5 -4.04 8.06 -23.13
C ASP A 5 -2.78 7.32 -23.58
N LYS A 6 -2.36 7.58 -24.82
CA LYS A 6 -1.21 6.92 -25.43
C LYS A 6 0.11 7.32 -24.78
N GLU A 7 0.28 8.58 -24.39
CA GLU A 7 1.52 9.05 -23.75
C GLU A 7 1.68 8.42 -22.37
N LEU A 8 0.58 8.29 -21.63
CA LEU A 8 0.57 7.60 -20.34
C LEU A 8 0.85 6.09 -20.50
N LEU A 9 0.27 5.45 -21.52
CA LEU A 9 0.56 4.05 -21.83
C LEU A 9 2.02 3.82 -22.19
N ASP A 10 2.59 4.67 -23.03
CA ASP A 10 4.00 4.61 -23.43
C ASP A 10 4.91 4.81 -22.20
N HIS A 11 4.55 5.77 -21.32
CA HIS A 11 5.25 5.96 -20.05
C HIS A 11 5.18 4.71 -19.17
N ILE A 12 3.98 4.19 -18.88
CA ILE A 12 3.80 2.98 -18.05
C ILE A 12 4.57 1.80 -18.61
N SER A 13 4.56 1.64 -19.96
CA SER A 13 5.26 0.54 -20.63
C SER A 13 6.79 0.66 -20.56
N SER A 14 7.31 1.86 -20.38
CA SER A 14 8.74 2.13 -20.23
C SER A 14 9.26 1.90 -18.80
N LEU A 15 8.35 1.84 -17.82
CA LEU A 15 8.74 1.63 -16.42
C LEU A 15 9.16 0.16 -16.18
N PRO A 16 10.16 -0.07 -15.31
CA PRO A 16 10.51 -1.42 -14.89
C PRO A 16 9.32 -2.12 -14.20
N ASP A 17 9.36 -3.44 -14.21
CA ASP A 17 8.37 -4.24 -13.49
C ASP A 17 8.48 -4.03 -11.98
N ASP A 18 7.34 -3.84 -11.35
CA ASP A 18 7.26 -3.68 -9.91
C ASP A 18 7.49 -5.01 -9.18
N LYS A 19 8.14 -4.92 -8.02
CA LYS A 19 8.55 -6.08 -7.24
C LYS A 19 8.32 -5.86 -5.75
N ARG A 20 8.08 -6.98 -5.08
CA ARG A 20 8.23 -7.12 -3.64
C ARG A 20 9.44 -8.00 -3.37
N GLU A 21 10.37 -7.53 -2.56
CA GLU A 21 11.51 -8.30 -2.10
C GLU A 21 11.48 -8.42 -0.57
N VAL A 22 11.88 -9.58 -0.07
CA VAL A 22 11.94 -9.86 1.37
C VAL A 22 13.39 -10.07 1.78
N PHE A 23 13.78 -9.41 2.85
CA PHE A 23 15.13 -9.45 3.41
C PHE A 23 15.09 -9.82 4.89
N LEU A 24 16.20 -10.34 5.38
CA LEU A 24 16.55 -10.36 6.79
C LEU A 24 17.72 -9.42 7.03
N ILE A 25 17.68 -8.72 8.14
CA ILE A 25 18.75 -7.86 8.65
C ILE A 25 19.00 -8.17 10.13
N ALA A 26 20.08 -7.63 10.70
CA ALA A 26 20.46 -7.81 12.10
C ALA A 26 20.52 -9.31 12.46
N ASP A 27 21.38 -10.05 11.74
CA ASP A 27 21.59 -11.49 11.93
C ASP A 27 20.31 -12.33 11.93
N GLY A 28 19.28 -11.87 11.22
CA GLY A 28 18.00 -12.54 11.09
C GLY A 28 16.96 -12.16 12.13
N GLU A 29 17.23 -11.19 12.99
CA GLU A 29 16.29 -10.75 14.03
C GLU A 29 15.17 -9.85 13.48
N VAL A 30 15.37 -9.25 12.30
CA VAL A 30 14.39 -8.36 11.68
C VAL A 30 14.12 -8.76 10.24
N ARG A 31 12.84 -8.94 9.93
CA ARG A 31 12.35 -9.15 8.57
C ARG A 31 11.96 -7.84 7.95
N VAL A 32 12.41 -7.59 6.71
CA VAL A 32 12.05 -6.40 5.93
C VAL A 32 11.37 -6.85 4.65
N SER A 33 10.15 -6.38 4.42
CA SER A 33 9.51 -6.42 3.11
C SER A 33 9.68 -5.06 2.45
N ALA A 34 10.19 -5.02 1.22
CA ALA A 34 10.39 -3.82 0.43
C ALA A 34 9.64 -3.95 -0.89
N VAL A 35 9.02 -2.86 -1.38
CA VAL A 35 8.32 -2.83 -2.66
C VAL A 35 8.75 -1.65 -3.51
N SER A 36 8.88 -1.89 -4.84
CA SER A 36 8.80 -0.87 -5.88
C SER A 36 7.41 -0.94 -6.51
N ALA A 37 6.74 0.19 -6.69
CA ALA A 37 5.32 0.22 -7.03
C ALA A 37 4.97 1.32 -8.06
N THR A 38 5.95 1.85 -8.78
CA THR A 38 5.78 3.00 -9.68
C THR A 38 4.80 2.71 -10.81
N ARG A 39 4.95 1.55 -11.45
CA ARG A 39 4.07 1.12 -12.54
C ARG A 39 2.66 0.84 -12.05
N MET A 40 2.54 0.08 -10.96
CA MET A 40 1.26 -0.28 -10.34
C MET A 40 0.41 0.95 -10.00
N ILE A 41 1.03 2.00 -9.45
CA ILE A 41 0.30 3.21 -9.06
C ILE A 41 -0.09 4.04 -10.28
N ASN A 42 0.74 4.14 -11.33
CA ASN A 42 0.36 4.76 -12.58
C ASN A 42 -0.82 4.02 -13.26
N GLU A 43 -0.79 2.68 -13.29
CA GLU A 43 -1.90 1.87 -13.79
C GLU A 43 -3.18 2.07 -12.97
N MET A 44 -3.08 2.11 -11.66
CA MET A 44 -4.19 2.40 -10.75
C MET A 44 -4.76 3.79 -11.03
N SER A 45 -3.92 4.82 -11.05
CA SER A 45 -4.34 6.21 -11.30
C SER A 45 -5.07 6.35 -12.63
N ALA A 46 -4.54 5.76 -13.70
CA ALA A 46 -5.15 5.78 -15.01
C ALA A 46 -6.52 5.09 -15.05
N ASN A 47 -6.67 3.95 -14.37
CA ASN A 47 -7.92 3.19 -14.36
C ASN A 47 -9.00 3.81 -13.47
N HIS A 48 -8.61 4.49 -12.39
CA HIS A 48 -9.53 5.16 -11.45
C HIS A 48 -9.77 6.63 -11.77
N HIS A 49 -9.05 7.20 -12.76
CA HIS A 49 -9.11 8.63 -13.14
C HIS A 49 -8.86 9.55 -11.96
N THR A 50 -7.84 9.22 -11.15
CA THR A 50 -7.51 9.96 -9.93
C THR A 50 -6.71 11.23 -10.23
N GLY A 51 -6.98 12.30 -9.46
CA GLY A 51 -6.12 13.48 -9.38
C GLY A 51 -4.84 13.19 -8.56
N LEU A 52 -4.02 14.23 -8.35
CA LEU A 52 -2.75 14.10 -7.61
C LEU A 52 -2.97 13.64 -6.16
N LEU A 53 -3.92 14.25 -5.46
CA LEU A 53 -4.21 13.94 -4.07
C LEU A 53 -4.73 12.50 -3.93
N GLU A 54 -5.70 12.14 -4.76
CA GLU A 54 -6.27 10.79 -4.78
C GLU A 54 -5.22 9.74 -5.13
N THR A 55 -4.34 10.04 -6.10
CA THR A 55 -3.24 9.15 -6.49
C THR A 55 -2.26 8.98 -5.33
N TYR A 56 -1.95 10.06 -4.60
CA TYR A 56 -1.09 9.99 -3.41
C TYR A 56 -1.71 9.13 -2.31
N MET A 57 -2.96 9.39 -1.96
CA MET A 57 -3.68 8.68 -0.89
C MET A 57 -3.86 7.19 -1.22
N LEU A 58 -4.43 6.91 -2.40
CA LEU A 58 -4.69 5.54 -2.83
C LEU A 58 -3.38 4.78 -3.13
N GLY A 59 -2.38 5.47 -3.66
CA GLY A 59 -1.05 4.91 -3.91
C GLY A 59 -0.36 4.43 -2.65
N GLN A 60 -0.42 5.18 -1.56
CA GLN A 60 0.06 4.71 -0.25
C GLN A 60 -0.69 3.45 0.20
N GLY A 61 -2.00 3.39 -0.01
CA GLY A 61 -2.81 2.20 0.27
C GLY A 61 -2.35 0.97 -0.54
N TYR A 62 -2.07 1.16 -1.84
CA TYR A 62 -1.56 0.08 -2.70
C TYR A 62 -0.18 -0.42 -2.27
N ILE A 63 0.74 0.48 -1.92
CA ILE A 63 2.04 0.13 -1.37
C ILE A 63 1.87 -0.66 -0.07
N ALA A 64 1.04 -0.16 0.85
CA ALA A 64 0.76 -0.83 2.12
C ALA A 64 0.17 -2.24 1.89
N GLY A 65 -0.82 -2.38 1.00
CA GLY A 65 -1.38 -3.66 0.64
C GLY A 65 -0.35 -4.64 0.09
N ALA A 66 0.51 -4.19 -0.83
CA ALA A 66 1.59 -4.99 -1.40
C ALA A 66 2.61 -5.45 -0.34
N LEU A 67 2.96 -4.58 0.63
CA LEU A 67 3.82 -4.92 1.76
C LEU A 67 3.17 -5.97 2.66
N LEU A 68 1.92 -5.73 3.07
CA LEU A 68 1.15 -6.62 3.93
C LEU A 68 0.92 -8.00 3.31
N SER A 69 0.77 -8.07 1.97
CA SER A 69 0.59 -9.36 1.27
C SER A 69 1.78 -10.30 1.41
N SER A 70 2.93 -9.81 1.90
CA SER A 70 4.08 -10.65 2.24
C SER A 70 3.86 -11.56 3.47
N GLU A 71 2.78 -11.32 4.23
CA GLU A 71 2.44 -12.13 5.41
C GLU A 71 1.48 -13.29 5.11
N VAL A 72 1.00 -13.39 3.89
CA VAL A 72 0.07 -14.45 3.46
C VAL A 72 0.65 -15.28 2.32
N LYS A 73 0.08 -16.45 2.06
CA LYS A 73 0.61 -17.45 1.12
C LYS A 73 -0.49 -18.03 0.22
N GLY A 74 -0.09 -18.62 -0.89
CA GLY A 74 -1.03 -19.31 -1.79
C GLY A 74 -2.11 -18.41 -2.34
N ASN A 75 -3.38 -18.75 -2.09
CA ASN A 75 -4.54 -17.97 -2.51
C ASN A 75 -5.06 -17.00 -1.43
N ASP A 76 -4.33 -16.90 -0.31
CA ASP A 76 -4.67 -15.99 0.77
C ASP A 76 -4.55 -14.54 0.32
N ARG A 77 -5.31 -13.67 0.99
CA ARG A 77 -5.27 -12.23 0.76
C ARG A 77 -5.41 -11.43 2.04
N ILE A 78 -4.94 -10.21 1.97
CA ILE A 78 -5.14 -9.20 3.00
C ILE A 78 -6.06 -8.12 2.46
N ARG A 79 -6.96 -7.64 3.32
CA ARG A 79 -7.76 -6.45 3.11
C ARG A 79 -7.35 -5.40 4.14
N LEU A 80 -7.03 -4.20 3.66
CA LEU A 80 -6.80 -3.00 4.43
C LEU A 80 -7.95 -2.04 4.18
N GLU A 81 -8.65 -1.64 5.22
CA GLU A 81 -9.80 -0.74 5.14
C GLU A 81 -9.60 0.45 6.08
N ILE A 82 -9.92 1.62 5.60
CA ILE A 82 -10.03 2.84 6.40
C ILE A 82 -11.44 3.38 6.21
N GLU A 83 -12.11 3.64 7.33
CA GLU A 83 -13.37 4.36 7.40
C GLU A 83 -13.17 5.60 8.26
N CYS A 84 -13.43 6.78 7.72
CA CYS A 84 -13.10 8.02 8.40
C CYS A 84 -14.08 9.16 8.11
N GLY A 85 -14.06 10.16 8.99
CA GLY A 85 -14.93 11.34 8.89
C GLY A 85 -14.46 12.42 7.94
N GLY A 86 -13.19 12.38 7.52
CA GLY A 86 -12.60 13.39 6.64
C GLY A 86 -13.08 13.34 5.19
N PRO A 87 -12.57 14.24 4.34
CA PRO A 87 -13.01 14.38 2.94
C PRO A 87 -12.89 13.11 2.09
N VAL A 88 -11.87 12.28 2.32
CA VAL A 88 -11.65 11.02 1.57
C VAL A 88 -12.69 9.94 1.91
N LYS A 89 -13.38 10.04 3.04
CA LYS A 89 -14.32 9.05 3.61
C LYS A 89 -13.70 7.70 3.92
N GLY A 90 -12.56 7.38 3.35
CA GLY A 90 -11.81 6.14 3.56
C GLY A 90 -11.32 5.49 2.28
N MET A 91 -10.82 4.27 2.42
CA MET A 91 -10.36 3.44 1.30
C MET A 91 -10.51 1.96 1.63
N SER A 92 -10.59 1.13 0.58
CA SER A 92 -10.52 -0.32 0.70
C SER A 92 -9.48 -0.86 -0.28
N ILE A 93 -8.50 -1.60 0.23
CA ILE A 93 -7.43 -2.22 -0.54
C ILE A 93 -7.48 -3.73 -0.31
N GLU A 94 -7.41 -4.51 -1.37
CA GLU A 94 -7.18 -5.96 -1.30
C GLU A 94 -5.86 -6.31 -1.99
N ALA A 95 -5.05 -7.13 -1.34
CA ALA A 95 -3.78 -7.61 -1.85
C ALA A 95 -3.63 -9.11 -1.63
N TRP A 96 -3.31 -9.84 -2.69
CA TRP A 96 -3.12 -11.28 -2.68
C TRP A 96 -1.65 -11.65 -2.47
N ALA A 97 -1.41 -12.83 -1.93
CA ALA A 97 -0.07 -13.38 -1.76
C ALA A 97 0.74 -13.39 -3.09
N CYS A 98 0.09 -13.60 -4.22
CA CYS A 98 0.71 -13.57 -5.55
C CYS A 98 1.15 -12.16 -6.01
N GLY A 99 0.88 -11.11 -5.23
CA GLY A 99 1.28 -9.73 -5.54
C GLY A 99 0.23 -8.92 -6.32
N ALA A 100 -0.93 -9.48 -6.63
CA ALA A 100 -2.03 -8.73 -7.21
C ALA A 100 -2.62 -7.77 -6.18
N VAL A 101 -2.80 -6.49 -6.54
CA VAL A 101 -3.36 -5.46 -5.67
C VAL A 101 -4.49 -4.73 -6.37
N ARG A 102 -5.58 -4.49 -5.66
CA ARG A 102 -6.68 -3.62 -6.09
C ARG A 102 -7.22 -2.82 -4.91
N GLY A 103 -7.94 -1.76 -5.20
CA GLY A 103 -8.57 -0.95 -4.17
C GLY A 103 -9.18 0.32 -4.73
N TYR A 104 -9.86 1.06 -3.88
CA TYR A 104 -10.52 2.32 -4.25
C TYR A 104 -10.65 3.24 -3.05
N LEU A 105 -10.79 4.53 -3.32
CA LEU A 105 -11.21 5.53 -2.32
C LEU A 105 -12.73 5.53 -2.20
N LEU A 106 -13.25 5.74 -1.00
CA LEU A 106 -14.69 5.89 -0.79
C LEU A 106 -15.23 7.20 -1.37
N GLN A 107 -14.36 8.22 -1.48
CA GLN A 107 -14.65 9.48 -2.15
C GLN A 107 -13.59 9.77 -3.22
N ASN A 108 -14.00 9.82 -4.49
CA ASN A 108 -13.19 10.22 -5.63
C ASN A 108 -14.07 11.01 -6.60
N PRO A 109 -13.77 12.29 -6.92
CA PRO A 109 -12.67 13.08 -6.37
C PRO A 109 -12.87 13.45 -4.90
N ILE A 110 -11.75 13.73 -4.21
CA ILE A 110 -11.75 14.27 -2.85
C ILE A 110 -12.10 15.75 -2.93
N VAL A 111 -13.20 16.13 -2.30
CA VAL A 111 -13.65 17.54 -2.30
C VAL A 111 -13.13 18.22 -1.03
N LEU A 112 -12.38 19.30 -1.21
CA LEU A 112 -11.84 20.12 -0.14
C LEU A 112 -12.47 21.49 -0.16
N ASP A 113 -12.73 22.04 1.02
CA ASP A 113 -13.30 23.39 1.20
C ASP A 113 -12.23 24.50 1.07
N HIS A 114 -10.94 24.11 1.05
CA HIS A 114 -9.80 25.04 0.98
C HIS A 114 -8.62 24.42 0.24
N GLU A 115 -7.67 25.25 -0.14
CA GLU A 115 -6.42 24.79 -0.77
C GLU A 115 -5.51 24.12 0.26
N LEU A 116 -4.96 22.95 -0.10
CA LEU A 116 -3.97 22.26 0.73
C LEU A 116 -2.67 23.06 0.75
N LYS A 117 -2.18 23.38 1.95
CA LYS A 117 -0.90 24.06 2.16
C LYS A 117 0.27 23.06 2.26
N SER A 118 -0.02 21.82 2.53
CA SER A 118 0.95 20.72 2.65
C SER A 118 0.28 19.39 2.33
N LEU A 119 1.07 18.34 2.11
CA LEU A 119 0.58 16.95 1.99
C LEU A 119 0.38 16.30 3.37
N ASP A 120 -0.11 17.05 4.36
CA ASP A 120 -0.55 16.49 5.63
C ASP A 120 -1.88 15.75 5.44
N THR A 121 -1.82 14.42 5.51
CA THR A 121 -2.99 13.56 5.27
C THR A 121 -3.95 13.50 6.47
N ASN A 122 -3.56 14.06 7.62
CA ASN A 122 -4.41 14.08 8.82
C ASN A 122 -5.73 14.80 8.55
N GLU A 123 -5.69 15.96 7.86
CA GLU A 123 -6.90 16.70 7.48
C GLU A 123 -7.77 15.94 6.48
N ILE A 124 -7.16 15.08 5.65
CA ILE A 124 -7.85 14.31 4.62
C ILE A 124 -8.56 13.09 5.19
N TYR A 125 -7.94 12.41 6.15
CA TYR A 125 -8.56 11.30 6.86
C TYR A 125 -9.52 11.79 7.95
N GLY A 126 -9.10 12.73 8.79
CA GLY A 126 -9.82 13.07 10.01
C GLY A 126 -9.95 11.86 10.96
N PRO A 127 -10.84 11.91 11.96
CA PRO A 127 -11.07 10.78 12.87
C PRO A 127 -11.60 9.55 12.12
N GLY A 128 -11.03 8.38 12.41
CA GLY A 128 -11.42 7.16 11.71
C GLY A 128 -10.83 5.88 12.29
N PHE A 129 -11.12 4.78 11.63
CA PHE A 129 -10.64 3.45 11.99
C PHE A 129 -9.84 2.84 10.83
N LEU A 130 -8.77 2.16 11.19
CA LEU A 130 -7.96 1.33 10.31
C LEU A 130 -8.19 -0.14 10.68
N THR A 131 -8.58 -0.94 9.69
CA THR A 131 -8.86 -2.36 9.85
C THR A 131 -7.99 -3.16 8.89
N VAL A 132 -7.33 -4.20 9.41
CA VAL A 132 -6.59 -5.17 8.58
C VAL A 132 -7.22 -6.53 8.79
N THR A 133 -7.63 -7.14 7.68
CA THR A 133 -8.29 -8.46 7.67
C THR A 133 -7.48 -9.45 6.84
N LYS A 134 -7.07 -10.56 7.46
CA LYS A 134 -6.43 -11.71 6.78
C LYS A 134 -7.52 -12.70 6.39
N ILE A 135 -7.64 -12.96 5.09
CA ILE A 135 -8.62 -13.89 4.49
C ILE A 135 -7.84 -15.09 3.99
N LEU A 136 -7.84 -16.15 4.78
CA LEU A 136 -7.09 -17.38 4.50
C LEU A 136 -7.97 -18.40 3.78
N GLU A 137 -7.41 -19.05 2.76
CA GLU A 137 -8.08 -20.10 2.02
C GLU A 137 -8.47 -21.25 2.97
N GLY A 138 -9.73 -21.65 2.91
CA GLY A 138 -10.27 -22.72 3.76
C GLY A 138 -10.59 -22.32 5.21
N ALA A 139 -10.26 -21.11 5.66
CA ALA A 139 -10.68 -20.63 6.97
C ALA A 139 -12.18 -20.31 6.98
N LYS A 140 -12.88 -20.71 8.06
CA LYS A 140 -14.33 -20.44 8.20
C LYS A 140 -14.64 -18.96 8.39
N THR A 141 -13.74 -18.23 9.05
CA THR A 141 -13.89 -16.81 9.34
C THR A 141 -12.56 -16.10 9.08
N PRO A 142 -12.57 -14.88 8.56
CA PRO A 142 -11.35 -14.09 8.43
C PRO A 142 -10.86 -13.64 9.81
N PHE A 143 -9.56 -13.34 9.89
CA PHE A 143 -8.93 -12.73 11.06
C PHE A 143 -8.87 -11.23 10.85
N SER A 144 -9.52 -10.46 11.71
CA SER A 144 -9.58 -9.01 11.60
C SER A 144 -9.12 -8.34 12.89
N GLY A 145 -8.29 -7.31 12.74
CA GLY A 145 -7.91 -6.39 13.80
C GLY A 145 -8.24 -4.97 13.39
N GLN A 146 -8.60 -4.12 14.36
CA GLN A 146 -8.98 -2.73 14.14
C GLN A 146 -8.36 -1.84 15.20
N ILE A 147 -7.94 -0.64 14.80
CA ILE A 147 -7.55 0.44 15.70
C ILE A 147 -8.24 1.74 15.30
N MET A 148 -8.34 2.67 16.25
CA MET A 148 -8.62 4.06 15.93
C MET A 148 -7.34 4.71 15.38
N MET A 149 -7.44 5.45 14.29
CA MET A 149 -6.32 6.20 13.72
C MET A 149 -5.96 7.37 14.65
N GLU A 150 -4.69 7.49 15.00
CA GLU A 150 -4.19 8.54 15.89
C GLU A 150 -3.44 9.62 15.12
N TYR A 151 -2.75 9.25 14.05
CA TYR A 151 -1.85 10.13 13.32
C TYR A 151 -2.47 10.70 12.04
N GLY A 152 -3.45 10.02 11.44
CA GLY A 152 -3.95 10.39 10.13
C GLY A 152 -2.90 10.27 9.02
N HIS A 153 -1.87 9.46 9.27
CA HIS A 153 -0.80 9.11 8.34
C HIS A 153 -0.70 7.58 8.24
N LEU A 154 -1.01 7.03 7.07
CA LEU A 154 -1.17 5.58 6.89
C LEU A 154 0.03 4.77 7.40
N ALA A 155 1.27 5.22 7.14
CA ALA A 155 2.47 4.51 7.61
C ALA A 155 2.57 4.49 9.16
N GLN A 156 2.24 5.59 9.82
CA GLN A 156 2.28 5.70 11.27
C GLN A 156 1.14 4.91 11.91
N ASP A 157 -0.06 5.00 11.37
CA ASP A 157 -1.22 4.27 11.87
C ASP A 157 -1.08 2.74 11.65
N LEU A 158 -0.44 2.29 10.56
CA LEU A 158 -0.06 0.89 10.40
C LEU A 158 0.98 0.44 11.42
N THR A 159 1.97 1.28 11.71
CA THR A 159 2.96 1.01 12.77
C THR A 159 2.26 0.87 14.12
N LEU A 160 1.30 1.74 14.41
CA LEU A 160 0.47 1.66 15.62
C LEU A 160 -0.39 0.40 15.65
N TYR A 161 -1.00 0.02 14.51
CA TYR A 161 -1.78 -1.22 14.37
C TYR A 161 -0.96 -2.45 14.76
N TYR A 162 0.26 -2.56 14.24
CA TYR A 162 1.12 -3.69 14.55
C TYR A 162 1.54 -3.72 16.02
N LYS A 163 1.75 -2.55 16.62
CA LYS A 163 2.06 -2.43 18.06
C LYS A 163 0.88 -2.83 18.95
N GLN A 164 -0.33 -2.35 18.63
CA GLN A 164 -1.50 -2.53 19.51
C GLN A 164 -2.26 -3.84 19.24
N SER A 165 -2.43 -4.21 17.96
CA SER A 165 -3.28 -5.35 17.58
C SER A 165 -2.47 -6.63 17.32
N GLN A 166 -1.23 -6.51 16.87
CA GLN A 166 -0.37 -7.67 16.57
C GLN A 166 0.74 -7.90 17.62
N GLU A 167 0.88 -6.98 18.58
CA GLU A 167 1.93 -7.01 19.62
C GLU A 167 3.34 -7.22 19.05
N THR A 168 3.56 -6.76 17.80
CA THR A 168 4.80 -6.94 17.07
C THR A 168 5.44 -5.60 16.80
N PRO A 169 6.64 -5.30 17.34
CA PRO A 169 7.37 -4.08 17.00
C PRO A 169 7.62 -4.02 15.49
N SER A 170 7.10 -3.01 14.85
CA SER A 170 7.14 -2.88 13.39
C SER A 170 7.29 -1.43 12.99
N LEU A 171 7.69 -1.19 11.74
CA LEU A 171 7.78 0.13 11.16
C LEU A 171 7.38 0.08 9.69
N PHE A 172 6.59 1.06 9.27
CA PHE A 172 6.24 1.29 7.87
C PHE A 172 6.84 2.60 7.36
N ALA A 173 7.32 2.56 6.11
CA ALA A 173 7.66 3.75 5.33
C ALA A 173 6.98 3.62 3.97
N LEU A 174 6.21 4.63 3.56
CA LEU A 174 5.46 4.67 2.30
C LEU A 174 5.83 5.96 1.57
N SER A 175 6.15 5.88 0.29
CA SER A 175 6.59 7.02 -0.49
C SER A 175 5.99 6.98 -1.90
N VAL A 176 5.40 8.10 -2.34
CA VAL A 176 4.91 8.33 -3.69
C VAL A 176 5.45 9.67 -4.17
N HIS A 177 6.25 9.65 -5.22
CA HIS A 177 6.90 10.81 -5.79
C HIS A 177 6.36 11.12 -7.19
N PHE A 178 6.05 12.38 -7.47
CA PHE A 178 5.47 12.83 -8.74
C PHE A 178 6.47 13.62 -9.57
N ASP A 179 6.36 13.50 -10.89
CA ASP A 179 7.03 14.39 -11.82
C ASP A 179 6.27 15.72 -11.99
N LYS A 180 6.84 16.63 -12.78
CA LYS A 180 6.23 17.94 -13.06
C LYS A 180 4.91 17.87 -13.86
N LEU A 181 4.60 16.71 -14.45
CA LEU A 181 3.37 16.45 -15.19
C LEU A 181 2.31 15.76 -14.33
N GLY A 182 2.63 15.49 -13.06
CA GLY A 182 1.73 14.81 -12.13
C GLY A 182 1.68 13.30 -12.29
N ARG A 183 2.60 12.68 -13.05
CA ARG A 183 2.73 11.23 -13.15
C ARG A 183 3.56 10.72 -11.99
N VAL A 184 3.29 9.52 -11.54
CA VAL A 184 4.12 8.88 -10.51
C VAL A 184 5.47 8.54 -11.13
N TRP A 185 6.52 9.18 -10.62
CA TRP A 185 7.90 9.05 -11.09
C TRP A 185 8.69 8.02 -10.30
N GLY A 186 8.36 7.85 -9.01
CA GLY A 186 8.95 6.85 -8.14
C GLY A 186 8.03 6.56 -6.97
N ALA A 187 7.77 5.28 -6.70
CA ALA A 187 6.94 4.88 -5.59
C ALA A 187 7.43 3.56 -5.00
N GLY A 188 7.35 3.46 -3.68
CA GLY A 188 7.76 2.27 -2.97
C GLY A 188 7.53 2.37 -1.47
N GLY A 189 7.87 1.32 -0.77
CA GLY A 189 7.73 1.28 0.68
C GLY A 189 8.52 0.16 1.33
N LEU A 190 8.59 0.26 2.65
CA LEU A 190 9.21 -0.70 3.55
C LEU A 190 8.22 -1.10 4.64
N PHE A 191 8.27 -2.35 5.01
CA PHE A 191 7.65 -2.90 6.20
C PHE A 191 8.70 -3.73 6.94
N MET A 192 9.15 -3.23 8.08
CA MET A 192 10.12 -3.87 8.96
C MET A 192 9.39 -4.46 10.15
N GLN A 193 9.69 -5.71 10.48
CA GLN A 193 9.11 -6.44 11.61
C GLN A 193 10.22 -7.06 12.45
N ALA A 194 10.19 -6.83 13.74
CA ALA A 194 10.97 -7.61 14.70
C ALA A 194 10.48 -9.06 14.74
N LEU A 195 11.39 -10.01 14.64
CA LEU A 195 11.08 -11.41 14.82
C LEU A 195 11.17 -11.81 16.31
N PRO A 196 10.54 -12.92 16.72
CA PRO A 196 10.61 -13.38 18.10
C PRO A 196 12.05 -13.53 18.57
N GLY A 197 12.38 -12.90 19.69
CA GLY A 197 13.74 -12.90 20.23
C GLY A 197 14.62 -11.73 19.80
N CYS A 198 14.10 -10.79 19.02
CA CYS A 198 14.82 -9.56 18.65
C CYS A 198 15.25 -8.77 19.89
N GLY A 199 16.53 -8.39 19.95
CA GLY A 199 17.10 -7.64 21.09
C GLY A 199 16.66 -6.18 21.12
N ASP A 200 16.55 -5.62 22.32
CA ASP A 200 16.16 -4.21 22.52
C ASP A 200 17.17 -3.22 21.94
N ASP A 201 18.44 -3.60 21.87
CA ASP A 201 19.52 -2.82 21.25
C ASP A 201 19.37 -2.74 19.73
N VAL A 202 18.95 -3.83 19.09
CA VAL A 202 18.62 -3.88 17.67
C VAL A 202 17.41 -2.99 17.38
N LEU A 203 16.35 -3.08 18.17
CA LEU A 203 15.16 -2.24 18.03
C LEU A 203 15.49 -0.75 18.16
N THR A 204 16.28 -0.39 19.16
CA THR A 204 16.71 1.00 19.38
C THR A 204 17.55 1.51 18.21
N SER A 205 18.47 0.69 17.70
CA SER A 205 19.33 1.04 16.58
C SER A 205 18.52 1.26 15.29
N LEU A 206 17.52 0.41 15.04
CA LEU A 206 16.61 0.55 13.89
C LEU A 206 15.67 1.75 14.01
N GLN A 207 15.17 2.07 15.20
CA GLN A 207 14.38 3.28 15.43
C GLN A 207 15.19 4.55 15.14
N ASN A 208 16.44 4.60 15.59
CA ASN A 208 17.35 5.70 15.27
C ASN A 208 17.63 5.79 13.78
N LYS A 209 17.84 4.65 13.12
CA LYS A 209 18.08 4.59 11.66
C LYS A 209 16.84 5.06 10.89
N ALA A 210 15.63 4.68 11.29
CA ALA A 210 14.38 5.01 10.63
C ALA A 210 14.17 6.53 10.43
N SER A 211 14.70 7.36 11.35
CA SER A 211 14.63 8.82 11.24
C SER A 211 15.54 9.40 10.16
N SER A 212 16.47 8.63 9.63
CA SER A 212 17.52 9.09 8.71
C SER A 212 17.57 8.36 7.37
N ILE A 213 16.64 7.40 7.14
CA ILE A 213 16.58 6.71 5.84
C ILE A 213 16.10 7.66 4.75
N SER A 214 16.67 7.54 3.55
CA SER A 214 16.19 8.28 2.38
C SER A 214 14.82 7.76 1.93
N GLU A 215 14.02 8.64 1.32
CA GLU A 215 12.73 8.22 0.76
C GLU A 215 12.93 7.21 -0.38
N ILE A 216 12.36 6.03 -0.22
CA ILE A 216 12.47 4.93 -1.18
C ILE A 216 11.90 5.30 -2.56
N GLY A 217 10.82 6.09 -2.61
CA GLY A 217 10.25 6.57 -3.88
C GLY A 217 11.21 7.44 -4.66
N THR A 218 11.91 8.36 -3.99
CA THR A 218 12.95 9.18 -4.61
C THR A 218 14.10 8.32 -5.15
N PHE A 219 14.57 7.35 -4.36
CA PHE A 219 15.64 6.45 -4.77
C PHE A 219 15.26 5.62 -6.01
N ILE A 220 14.03 5.12 -6.07
CA ILE A 220 13.49 4.39 -7.23
C ILE A 220 13.39 5.33 -8.46
N SER A 221 12.96 6.59 -8.28
CA SER A 221 12.84 7.57 -9.36
C SER A 221 14.19 7.88 -10.03
N GLU A 222 15.28 7.72 -9.30
CA GLU A 222 16.67 7.87 -9.77
C GLU A 222 17.22 6.60 -10.43
N GLY A 223 16.41 5.55 -10.57
CA GLY A 223 16.78 4.28 -11.19
C GLY A 223 17.37 3.25 -10.22
N GLY A 224 17.33 3.51 -8.91
CA GLY A 224 17.80 2.58 -7.90
C GLY A 224 16.91 1.34 -7.76
N THR A 225 17.50 0.19 -7.43
CA THR A 225 16.76 -1.05 -7.14
C THR A 225 16.51 -1.22 -5.65
N LEU A 226 15.55 -2.09 -5.29
CA LEU A 226 15.27 -2.41 -3.87
C LEU A 226 16.51 -2.98 -3.17
N LYS A 227 17.27 -3.83 -3.87
CA LYS A 227 18.53 -4.38 -3.34
C LYS A 227 19.54 -3.27 -3.04
N ASP A 228 19.78 -2.36 -3.99
CA ASP A 228 20.72 -1.25 -3.81
C ASP A 228 20.28 -0.34 -2.67
N TYR A 229 18.97 -0.11 -2.54
CA TYR A 229 18.42 0.67 -1.44
C TYR A 229 18.69 0.01 -0.08
N MET A 230 18.44 -1.29 0.03
CA MET A 230 18.68 -2.05 1.27
C MET A 230 20.19 -2.07 1.63
N GLU A 231 21.05 -2.27 0.64
CA GLU A 231 22.50 -2.22 0.85
C GLU A 231 22.98 -0.82 1.25
N LYS A 232 22.46 0.24 0.63
CA LYS A 232 22.78 1.62 1.00
C LYS A 232 22.36 1.98 2.42
N GLU A 233 21.12 1.66 2.78
CA GLU A 233 20.55 2.13 4.03
C GLU A 233 20.82 1.20 5.22
N PHE A 234 20.97 -0.11 4.98
CA PHE A 234 21.02 -1.12 6.04
C PHE A 234 22.25 -2.02 6.02
N SER A 235 23.31 -1.66 5.26
CA SER A 235 24.55 -2.46 5.18
C SER A 235 25.17 -2.75 6.55
N SER A 236 25.10 -1.80 7.49
CA SER A 236 25.61 -1.97 8.86
C SER A 236 24.88 -3.04 9.69
N PHE A 237 23.70 -3.45 9.27
CA PHE A 237 22.90 -4.51 9.91
C PHE A 237 23.07 -5.88 9.23
N GLY A 238 23.88 -5.97 8.16
CA GLY A 238 23.94 -7.18 7.35
C GLY A 238 22.62 -7.43 6.59
N VAL A 239 22.66 -7.41 5.26
CA VAL A 239 21.47 -7.56 4.42
C VAL A 239 21.48 -8.91 3.71
N MET A 240 20.48 -9.74 3.97
CA MET A 240 20.29 -11.03 3.31
C MET A 240 18.93 -11.06 2.60
N ARG A 241 18.92 -11.14 1.26
CA ARG A 241 17.69 -11.29 0.49
C ARG A 241 17.17 -12.71 0.55
N LEU A 242 15.89 -12.89 0.91
CA LEU A 242 15.21 -14.18 0.99
C LEU A 242 14.37 -14.50 -0.24
N ASP A 243 13.62 -13.52 -0.74
CA ASP A 243 12.62 -13.74 -1.78
C ASP A 243 12.47 -12.50 -2.68
N SER A 244 11.97 -12.73 -3.90
CA SER A 244 11.60 -11.67 -4.85
C SER A 244 10.39 -12.15 -5.65
N SER A 245 9.31 -11.38 -5.64
CA SER A 245 8.06 -11.70 -6.33
C SER A 245 7.50 -10.47 -7.05
N PRO A 246 6.84 -10.64 -8.20
CA PRO A 246 6.19 -9.53 -8.89
C PRO A 246 5.02 -9.02 -8.06
N ILE A 247 4.73 -7.71 -8.22
CA ILE A 247 3.48 -7.11 -7.77
C ILE A 247 2.88 -6.28 -8.89
N GLY A 248 1.58 -6.00 -8.82
CA GLY A 248 0.95 -5.17 -9.84
C GLY A 248 -0.53 -4.89 -9.58
N PHE A 249 -1.02 -3.88 -10.27
CA PHE A 249 -2.44 -3.58 -10.33
C PHE A 249 -3.20 -4.72 -10.99
N SER A 250 -4.22 -5.23 -10.34
CA SER A 250 -5.06 -6.30 -10.90
C SER A 250 -6.50 -6.15 -10.44
N CYS A 251 -7.33 -5.57 -11.31
CA CYS A 251 -8.76 -5.44 -11.06
C CYS A 251 -9.57 -6.22 -12.11
N PRO A 252 -10.20 -7.34 -11.75
CA PRO A 252 -11.06 -8.11 -12.65
C PRO A 252 -12.43 -7.45 -12.87
N CYS A 253 -12.69 -6.30 -12.24
CA CYS A 253 -13.94 -5.58 -12.36
C CYS A 253 -14.19 -5.18 -13.82
N SER A 254 -15.37 -5.52 -14.33
CA SER A 254 -15.78 -5.15 -15.68
C SER A 254 -17.25 -4.78 -15.69
N LYS A 255 -17.63 -3.87 -16.59
CA LYS A 255 -19.04 -3.49 -16.79
C LYS A 255 -19.91 -4.72 -17.09
N LYS A 256 -19.41 -5.63 -17.91
CA LYS A 256 -20.10 -6.89 -18.24
C LYS A 256 -20.29 -7.80 -17.03
N GLY A 257 -19.32 -7.84 -16.12
CA GLY A 257 -19.43 -8.58 -14.84
C GLY A 257 -20.54 -7.99 -13.97
N PHE A 258 -20.56 -6.67 -13.80
CA PHE A 258 -21.62 -5.96 -13.06
C PHE A 258 -23.00 -6.15 -13.68
N GLU A 259 -23.13 -6.08 -15.00
CA GLU A 259 -24.39 -6.37 -15.69
C GLU A 259 -24.88 -7.80 -15.40
N GLY A 260 -23.96 -8.76 -15.30
CA GLY A 260 -24.27 -10.12 -14.91
C GLY A 260 -24.86 -10.23 -13.48
N TYR A 261 -24.26 -9.51 -12.53
CA TYR A 261 -24.79 -9.43 -11.15
C TYR A 261 -26.17 -8.77 -11.11
N LEU A 262 -26.33 -7.61 -11.76
CA LEU A 262 -27.60 -6.89 -11.82
C LEU A 262 -28.73 -7.73 -12.45
N LYS A 263 -28.43 -8.50 -13.48
CA LYS A 263 -29.43 -9.39 -14.13
C LYS A 263 -29.93 -10.48 -13.18
N ASN A 264 -29.10 -10.94 -12.25
CA ASN A 264 -29.44 -12.02 -11.31
C ASN A 264 -30.06 -11.53 -10.00
N LEU A 265 -30.15 -10.20 -9.77
CA LEU A 265 -30.85 -9.66 -8.60
C LEU A 265 -32.36 -9.88 -8.68
N PRO A 266 -33.05 -10.12 -7.55
CA PRO A 266 -34.49 -10.09 -7.46
C PRO A 266 -35.09 -8.77 -7.95
N GLU A 267 -36.25 -8.81 -8.58
CA GLU A 267 -36.91 -7.60 -9.12
C GLU A 267 -37.17 -6.49 -8.08
N GLY A 268 -37.36 -6.88 -6.80
CA GLY A 268 -37.51 -5.93 -5.70
C GLY A 268 -36.23 -5.11 -5.47
N GLU A 269 -35.07 -5.77 -5.43
CA GLU A 269 -33.77 -5.14 -5.20
C GLU A 269 -33.32 -4.30 -6.40
N LYS A 270 -33.69 -4.70 -7.64
CA LYS A 270 -33.43 -3.90 -8.83
C LYS A 270 -34.13 -2.53 -8.80
N LYS A 271 -35.33 -2.46 -8.20
CA LYS A 271 -36.10 -1.21 -8.08
C LYS A 271 -35.54 -0.25 -7.02
N GLU A 272 -34.76 -0.75 -6.07
CA GLU A 272 -34.10 0.08 -5.05
C GLU A 272 -32.78 0.71 -5.57
N ILE A 273 -32.23 0.17 -6.65
CA ILE A 273 -30.98 0.64 -7.26
C ILE A 273 -31.24 1.70 -8.36
N LEU A 274 -32.44 1.76 -8.91
CA LEU A 274 -32.89 2.69 -9.94
C LEU A 274 -33.58 3.91 -9.32
#